data_d300869d6a72fffe9139487df0344518
#
_entry.id   d300869d6a72fffe9139487df0344518
#
_cell.length_a   1.000
_cell.length_b   1.000
_cell.length_c   1.000
_cell.angle_alpha   90.00
_cell.angle_beta   90.00
_cell.angle_gamma   90.00
#
_symmetry.space_group_name_H-M   'P 1'
#
loop_
_entity.id
_entity.type
_entity.pdbx_description
1 polymer ?
#
loop_
_entity_poly.entity_id
_entity_poly.type
_entity_poly.pdbx_seq_one_letter_code
_entity_poly.pdbx_strand_id
1 'polypeptide(L)'
;MTDRADQGRTTPSNTGRVLRPRAWPSPVRAVSRMLHADDSPPAPTPTDSGRSGVVDCALYIDGKRQPGDWNYADALKAARGAEHGFVWIGLHQPELAEMTAIADTYGLHELAVEDAVKAEQRPKLERFGDVSFLVLRTARYCEHAELTENSEVVETGQVMLFIGPNFLISVRHGDACRLSPVRADLETKQELLLQGPWAVAYGVTDRVVDLYLEVAEQIEDDLDVLEAEVFDRNGRGRIQRIYQMKRELVEFKRAVVPLQRPLMSLTSQINRDVPKEIRRYFRDVQDHLSRTVEQVNSYDDLLNSILQARLAQVTVDQNNDMRKIAAWAAIAAVWTSIAGVEGMNFDNMPELKMTYGYPVALALMLGVSLALYRWFRRNGWL
;
A
#
# COMPACT_ATOMS: atom_id res chain seq x y z
N MET A 1 22.18 -62.16 -35.79
CA MET A 1 20.74 -62.20 -36.09
C MET A 1 20.24 -60.75 -35.92
N THR A 2 20.25 -60.10 -37.05
CA THR A 2 19.08 -59.39 -37.65
C THR A 2 18.60 -58.22 -36.83
N ASP A 3 18.44 -57.04 -37.30
CA ASP A 3 18.59 -56.41 -38.63
C ASP A 3 18.02 -55.00 -38.51
N ARG A 4 18.57 -54.06 -39.26
CA ARG A 4 18.04 -52.87 -39.90
C ARG A 4 17.57 -51.72 -39.02
N ALA A 5 18.27 -50.57 -39.13
CA ALA A 5 18.18 -49.53 -40.20
C ALA A 5 16.82 -48.78 -40.11
N ASP A 6 16.74 -47.46 -40.11
CA ASP A 6 17.09 -46.55 -41.22
C ASP A 6 16.79 -45.08 -40.83
N GLN A 7 17.58 -44.19 -41.41
CA GLN A 7 17.27 -42.84 -41.91
C GLN A 7 16.68 -41.80 -40.93
N GLY A 8 17.33 -40.73 -40.47
CA GLY A 8 17.86 -39.69 -41.36
C GLY A 8 16.78 -38.71 -41.83
N ARG A 9 16.59 -37.57 -41.07
CA ARG A 9 16.15 -36.33 -41.66
C ARG A 9 16.52 -35.14 -40.77
N THR A 10 17.41 -34.34 -41.28
CA THR A 10 17.69 -32.96 -40.90
C THR A 10 16.47 -32.07 -41.10
N THR A 11 16.08 -31.27 -40.10
CA THR A 11 15.18 -30.14 -40.31
C THR A 11 15.79 -28.87 -39.72
N PRO A 12 15.58 -27.71 -40.35
CA PRO A 12 16.30 -26.49 -40.06
C PRO A 12 15.71 -25.73 -38.84
N SER A 13 16.60 -25.06 -38.12
CA SER A 13 16.29 -24.12 -37.05
C SER A 13 15.36 -23.00 -37.55
N ASN A 14 14.15 -22.96 -37.01
CA ASN A 14 13.25 -21.85 -37.17
C ASN A 14 13.19 -21.08 -35.85
N THR A 15 13.87 -19.93 -35.79
CA THR A 15 13.78 -18.96 -34.70
C THR A 15 12.43 -18.27 -34.76
N GLY A 16 11.40 -18.94 -34.24
CA GLY A 16 10.08 -18.36 -34.03
C GLY A 16 10.07 -17.44 -32.80
N ARG A 17 9.94 -16.14 -33.05
CA ARG A 17 9.57 -15.13 -32.07
C ARG A 17 8.32 -15.61 -31.35
N VAL A 18 8.43 -16.00 -30.09
CA VAL A 18 7.30 -16.29 -29.21
C VAL A 18 6.66 -14.95 -28.83
N LEU A 19 5.60 -14.58 -29.56
CA LEU A 19 4.65 -13.54 -29.12
C LEU A 19 3.94 -14.07 -27.88
N ARG A 20 4.22 -13.48 -26.71
CA ARG A 20 3.41 -13.73 -25.52
C ARG A 20 1.98 -13.30 -25.79
N PRO A 21 0.97 -14.14 -25.55
CA PRO A 21 -0.42 -13.74 -25.70
C PRO A 21 -0.74 -12.64 -24.68
N ARG A 22 -1.32 -11.55 -25.16
CA ARG A 22 -1.96 -10.53 -24.34
C ARG A 22 -2.93 -11.24 -23.41
N ALA A 23 -2.72 -11.15 -22.09
CA ALA A 23 -3.64 -11.66 -21.08
C ALA A 23 -4.99 -10.94 -21.28
N TRP A 24 -6.01 -11.72 -21.64
CA TRP A 24 -7.39 -11.24 -21.61
C TRP A 24 -7.80 -11.12 -20.15
N PRO A 25 -8.52 -10.04 -19.77
CA PRO A 25 -9.05 -9.93 -18.43
C PRO A 25 -9.96 -11.14 -18.14
N SER A 26 -9.72 -11.82 -17.05
CA SER A 26 -10.50 -13.01 -16.66
C SER A 26 -11.96 -12.61 -16.48
N PRO A 27 -12.93 -13.44 -16.91
CA PRO A 27 -14.36 -13.15 -16.78
C PRO A 27 -14.80 -12.95 -15.32
N VAL A 28 -14.04 -13.46 -14.35
CA VAL A 28 -14.28 -13.26 -12.91
C VAL A 28 -14.11 -11.79 -12.50
N ARG A 29 -13.16 -11.03 -13.10
CA ARG A 29 -12.99 -9.58 -12.84
C ARG A 29 -14.15 -8.74 -13.38
N ALA A 30 -14.77 -9.16 -14.49
CA ALA A 30 -15.93 -8.48 -15.06
C ALA A 30 -17.20 -8.68 -14.20
N VAL A 31 -17.38 -9.87 -13.63
CA VAL A 31 -18.54 -10.21 -12.76
C VAL A 31 -18.39 -9.52 -11.40
N SER A 32 -17.19 -9.44 -10.83
CA SER A 32 -16.94 -8.71 -9.58
C SER A 32 -17.25 -7.21 -9.73
N ARG A 33 -16.90 -6.58 -10.86
CA ARG A 33 -17.27 -5.18 -11.14
C ARG A 33 -18.76 -4.95 -11.34
N MET A 34 -19.51 -5.95 -11.85
CA MET A 34 -20.95 -5.86 -12.00
C MET A 34 -21.69 -6.09 -10.67
N LEU A 35 -21.14 -6.86 -9.75
CA LEU A 35 -21.73 -7.09 -8.43
C LEU A 35 -21.42 -5.98 -7.42
N HIS A 36 -20.48 -5.09 -7.72
CA HIS A 36 -20.16 -3.90 -6.93
C HIS A 36 -20.53 -2.59 -7.62
N ALA A 37 -21.35 -2.65 -8.69
CA ALA A 37 -22.00 -1.48 -9.23
C ALA A 37 -22.99 -0.96 -8.17
N ASP A 38 -22.68 0.21 -7.71
CA ASP A 38 -23.25 1.08 -6.72
C ASP A 38 -24.80 1.11 -6.76
N ASP A 39 -25.46 0.22 -6.03
CA ASP A 39 -26.84 0.35 -5.59
C ASP A 39 -26.86 1.00 -4.19
N SER A 40 -26.12 2.10 -4.03
CA SER A 40 -26.27 2.95 -2.87
C SER A 40 -27.54 3.79 -3.08
N PRO A 41 -28.54 3.69 -2.20
CA PRO A 41 -29.63 4.66 -2.21
C PRO A 41 -29.05 6.06 -2.02
N PRO A 42 -29.62 7.12 -2.66
CA PRO A 42 -29.12 8.46 -2.55
C PRO A 42 -29.00 8.84 -1.07
N ALA A 43 -27.84 9.39 -0.70
CA ALA A 43 -27.60 9.87 0.65
C ALA A 43 -28.73 10.79 1.08
N PRO A 44 -29.30 10.64 2.29
CA PRO A 44 -30.28 11.57 2.79
C PRO A 44 -29.66 12.97 2.83
N THR A 45 -30.34 13.94 2.25
CA THR A 45 -30.01 15.37 2.31
C THR A 45 -29.84 15.77 3.77
N PRO A 46 -28.77 16.49 4.15
CA PRO A 46 -28.55 16.89 5.52
C PRO A 46 -29.60 17.93 5.91
N THR A 47 -30.58 17.53 6.70
CA THR A 47 -31.35 18.43 7.55
C THR A 47 -30.47 18.84 8.73
N ASP A 48 -30.18 20.09 8.81
CA ASP A 48 -29.41 20.78 9.85
C ASP A 48 -30.19 20.77 11.18
N SER A 49 -30.00 19.68 11.95
CA SER A 49 -30.41 19.55 13.34
C SER A 49 -29.30 18.80 14.04
N GLY A 50 -28.72 19.37 15.09
CA GLY A 50 -27.55 18.97 15.89
C GLY A 50 -27.12 17.51 15.68
N ARG A 51 -26.03 17.31 14.98
CA ARG A 51 -25.54 15.98 14.59
C ARG A 51 -25.23 15.14 15.82
N SER A 52 -26.16 14.25 16.19
CA SER A 52 -25.84 13.17 17.12
C SER A 52 -24.80 12.27 16.48
N GLY A 53 -23.71 11.96 17.17
CA GLY A 53 -22.71 10.99 16.75
C GLY A 53 -23.25 9.55 16.75
N VAL A 54 -24.42 9.31 17.35
CA VAL A 54 -25.08 7.98 17.34
C VAL A 54 -25.68 7.73 15.95
N VAL A 55 -25.12 6.74 15.25
CA VAL A 55 -25.57 6.32 13.93
C VAL A 55 -26.69 5.29 14.05
N ASP A 56 -26.57 4.33 15.00
CA ASP A 56 -27.56 3.27 15.24
C ASP A 56 -27.39 2.71 16.65
N CYS A 57 -28.52 2.32 17.27
CA CYS A 57 -28.56 1.60 18.54
C CYS A 57 -29.51 0.41 18.39
N ALA A 58 -28.97 -0.79 18.37
CA ALA A 58 -29.73 -2.01 18.16
C ALA A 58 -29.63 -2.95 19.35
N LEU A 59 -30.78 -3.46 19.80
CA LEU A 59 -30.88 -4.53 20.79
C LEU A 59 -30.97 -5.89 20.09
N TYR A 60 -30.17 -6.84 20.52
CA TYR A 60 -30.19 -8.23 20.07
C TYR A 60 -30.58 -9.14 21.21
N ILE A 61 -31.55 -10.02 20.99
CA ILE A 61 -31.96 -11.08 21.92
C ILE A 61 -31.96 -12.37 21.12
N ASP A 62 -31.37 -13.42 21.67
CA ASP A 62 -31.21 -14.73 21.01
C ASP A 62 -30.65 -14.62 19.57
N GLY A 63 -29.67 -13.71 19.36
CA GLY A 63 -29.05 -13.50 18.07
C GLY A 63 -29.91 -12.77 17.05
N LYS A 64 -31.08 -12.24 17.42
CA LYS A 64 -32.03 -11.53 16.55
C LYS A 64 -32.13 -10.07 16.97
N ARG A 65 -32.03 -9.17 15.97
CA ARG A 65 -32.31 -7.75 16.19
C ARG A 65 -33.76 -7.55 16.58
N GLN A 66 -33.97 -6.83 17.67
CA GLN A 66 -35.31 -6.46 18.13
C GLN A 66 -35.79 -5.22 17.35
N PRO A 67 -37.09 -5.22 16.92
CA PRO A 67 -37.64 -4.06 16.21
C PRO A 67 -37.78 -2.86 17.13
N GLY A 68 -37.76 -1.66 16.55
CA GLY A 68 -37.97 -0.39 17.25
C GLY A 68 -36.69 0.45 17.36
N ASP A 69 -36.88 1.75 17.62
CA ASP A 69 -35.81 2.69 17.90
C ASP A 69 -35.50 2.67 19.41
N TRP A 70 -34.34 2.14 19.74
CA TRP A 70 -33.93 1.96 21.11
C TRP A 70 -33.07 3.14 21.61
N ASN A 71 -33.46 3.73 22.73
CA ASN A 71 -32.55 4.56 23.49
C ASN A 71 -31.46 3.69 24.14
N TYR A 72 -30.22 4.15 24.13
CA TYR A 72 -29.07 3.35 24.59
C TYR A 72 -29.19 2.90 26.07
N ALA A 73 -29.86 3.66 26.95
CA ALA A 73 -30.06 3.29 28.33
C ALA A 73 -31.14 2.20 28.49
N ASP A 74 -32.26 2.32 27.76
CA ASP A 74 -33.34 1.34 27.80
C ASP A 74 -32.92 0.02 27.13
N ALA A 75 -32.17 0.10 26.04
CA ALA A 75 -31.57 -1.04 25.36
C ALA A 75 -30.68 -1.86 26.29
N LEU A 76 -29.80 -1.20 27.05
CA LEU A 76 -28.94 -1.88 28.04
C LEU A 76 -29.73 -2.57 29.13
N LYS A 77 -30.78 -1.89 29.64
CA LYS A 77 -31.64 -2.48 30.65
C LYS A 77 -32.38 -3.73 30.15
N ALA A 78 -32.88 -3.67 28.92
CA ALA A 78 -33.53 -4.79 28.27
C ALA A 78 -32.55 -5.97 28.00
N ALA A 79 -31.33 -5.65 27.52
CA ALA A 79 -30.27 -6.62 27.28
C ALA A 79 -29.87 -7.38 28.56
N ARG A 80 -29.74 -6.66 29.70
CA ARG A 80 -29.44 -7.29 31.00
C ARG A 80 -30.57 -8.14 31.53
N GLY A 81 -31.80 -7.91 31.10
CA GLY A 81 -32.97 -8.70 31.50
C GLY A 81 -33.14 -9.99 30.68
N ALA A 82 -32.44 -10.19 29.62
CA ALA A 82 -32.48 -11.35 28.75
C ALA A 82 -31.24 -12.24 28.94
N GLU A 83 -31.41 -13.57 28.84
CA GLU A 83 -30.32 -14.53 29.04
C GLU A 83 -29.19 -14.37 27.97
N HIS A 84 -29.59 -14.12 26.72
CA HIS A 84 -28.67 -13.90 25.59
C HIS A 84 -28.92 -12.54 24.93
N GLY A 85 -28.96 -11.48 25.77
CA GLY A 85 -29.23 -10.13 25.31
C GLY A 85 -27.92 -9.26 25.24
N PHE A 86 -27.77 -8.52 24.15
CA PHE A 86 -26.74 -7.49 24.07
C PHE A 86 -27.17 -6.30 23.19
N VAL A 87 -26.51 -5.17 23.38
CA VAL A 87 -26.70 -3.93 22.61
C VAL A 87 -25.51 -3.70 21.69
N TRP A 88 -25.76 -3.30 20.47
CA TRP A 88 -24.71 -2.78 19.57
C TRP A 88 -25.00 -1.34 19.20
N ILE A 89 -24.17 -0.41 19.72
CA ILE A 89 -24.22 1.02 19.42
C ILE A 89 -23.14 1.34 18.39
N GLY A 90 -23.53 2.03 17.32
CA GLY A 90 -22.61 2.60 16.32
C GLY A 90 -22.50 4.11 16.49
N LEU A 91 -21.29 4.61 16.69
CA LEU A 91 -20.98 6.02 16.78
C LEU A 91 -20.05 6.43 15.62
N HIS A 92 -20.25 7.63 15.12
CA HIS A 92 -19.39 8.23 14.09
C HIS A 92 -18.93 9.61 14.55
N GLN A 93 -17.66 9.75 14.82
CA GLN A 93 -17.04 11.00 15.28
C GLN A 93 -17.82 11.68 16.42
N PRO A 94 -18.10 10.95 17.53
CA PRO A 94 -18.91 11.48 18.62
C PRO A 94 -18.20 12.65 19.31
N GLU A 95 -18.98 13.62 19.77
CA GLU A 95 -18.47 14.66 20.66
C GLU A 95 -18.19 14.13 22.06
N LEU A 96 -17.29 14.80 22.79
CA LEU A 96 -16.92 14.38 24.14
C LEU A 96 -18.14 14.30 25.09
N ALA A 97 -19.07 15.24 24.99
CA ALA A 97 -20.27 15.28 25.84
C ALA A 97 -21.17 14.04 25.59
N GLU A 98 -21.37 13.68 24.33
CA GLU A 98 -22.16 12.52 23.95
C GLU A 98 -21.48 11.21 24.39
N MET A 99 -20.16 11.10 24.14
CA MET A 99 -19.40 9.93 24.55
C MET A 99 -19.37 9.78 26.08
N THR A 100 -19.31 10.89 26.83
CA THR A 100 -19.36 10.87 28.30
C THR A 100 -20.72 10.37 28.81
N ALA A 101 -21.84 10.83 28.24
CA ALA A 101 -23.19 10.37 28.62
C ALA A 101 -23.38 8.85 28.39
N ILE A 102 -22.83 8.33 27.29
CA ILE A 102 -22.81 6.89 27.02
C ILE A 102 -21.90 6.17 28.02
N ALA A 103 -20.70 6.74 28.30
CA ALA A 103 -19.74 6.17 29.23
C ALA A 103 -20.31 6.01 30.64
N ASP A 104 -21.02 7.01 31.14
CA ASP A 104 -21.70 6.97 32.44
C ASP A 104 -22.75 5.84 32.49
N THR A 105 -23.48 5.63 31.42
CA THR A 105 -24.52 4.59 31.33
C THR A 105 -23.93 3.19 31.26
N TYR A 106 -22.83 3.01 30.53
CA TYR A 106 -22.22 1.71 30.25
C TYR A 106 -21.03 1.37 31.18
N GLY A 107 -20.61 2.32 32.03
CA GLY A 107 -19.50 2.14 32.94
C GLY A 107 -18.14 2.07 32.23
N LEU A 108 -17.95 2.91 31.23
CA LEU A 108 -16.68 2.94 30.48
C LEU A 108 -15.61 3.71 31.25
N HIS A 109 -14.37 3.27 31.12
CA HIS A 109 -13.24 3.92 31.77
C HIS A 109 -12.87 5.25 31.08
N GLU A 110 -12.61 6.31 31.88
CA GLU A 110 -12.33 7.66 31.38
C GLU A 110 -11.17 7.72 30.34
N LEU A 111 -10.09 6.97 30.57
CA LEU A 111 -8.95 6.92 29.63
C LEU A 111 -9.33 6.33 28.28
N ALA A 112 -10.17 5.30 28.27
CA ALA A 112 -10.64 4.70 27.00
C ALA A 112 -11.61 5.64 26.27
N VAL A 113 -12.41 6.42 27.02
CA VAL A 113 -13.29 7.46 26.45
C VAL A 113 -12.47 8.59 25.81
N GLU A 114 -11.45 9.07 26.51
CA GLU A 114 -10.53 10.08 25.99
C GLU A 114 -9.86 9.61 24.68
N ASP A 115 -9.36 8.38 24.66
CA ASP A 115 -8.76 7.76 23.48
C ASP A 115 -9.75 7.65 22.32
N ALA A 116 -11.01 7.30 22.63
CA ALA A 116 -12.05 7.15 21.63
C ALA A 116 -12.49 8.47 20.98
N VAL A 117 -12.37 9.58 21.68
CA VAL A 117 -12.67 10.91 21.13
C VAL A 117 -11.49 11.49 20.34
N LYS A 118 -10.26 11.30 20.81
CA LYS A 118 -9.04 11.86 20.19
C LYS A 118 -8.62 11.18 18.89
N ALA A 119 -8.99 9.94 18.67
CA ALA A 119 -8.80 9.17 17.42
C ALA A 119 -7.36 9.08 16.87
N GLU A 120 -6.32 9.24 17.68
CA GLU A 120 -4.92 9.15 17.27
C GLU A 120 -4.18 7.93 17.88
N GLN A 121 -4.92 6.82 18.04
CA GLN A 121 -4.40 5.66 18.73
C GLN A 121 -3.77 4.64 17.77
N ARG A 122 -2.75 3.92 18.30
CA ARG A 122 -2.22 2.72 17.62
C ARG A 122 -3.14 1.53 17.90
N PRO A 123 -3.22 0.55 17.01
CA PRO A 123 -3.92 -0.70 17.29
C PRO A 123 -3.46 -1.29 18.62
N LYS A 124 -4.41 -1.50 19.54
CA LYS A 124 -4.17 -2.03 20.89
C LYS A 124 -5.40 -2.75 21.41
N LEU A 125 -5.18 -3.66 22.35
CA LEU A 125 -6.21 -4.28 23.17
C LEU A 125 -5.89 -4.01 24.62
N GLU A 126 -6.79 -3.35 25.31
CA GLU A 126 -6.70 -3.04 26.74
C GLU A 126 -7.93 -3.56 27.46
N ARG A 127 -7.79 -3.82 28.76
CA ARG A 127 -8.89 -4.28 29.59
C ARG A 127 -9.10 -3.33 30.77
N PHE A 128 -10.33 -2.87 30.93
CA PHE A 128 -10.77 -2.02 32.03
C PHE A 128 -11.93 -2.73 32.77
N GLY A 129 -11.60 -3.44 33.86
CA GLY A 129 -12.58 -4.28 34.56
C GLY A 129 -13.13 -5.39 33.67
N ASP A 130 -14.45 -5.35 33.42
CA ASP A 130 -15.15 -6.31 32.57
C ASP A 130 -15.33 -5.83 31.12
N VAL A 131 -14.75 -4.67 30.77
CA VAL A 131 -14.80 -4.10 29.43
C VAL A 131 -13.45 -4.24 28.74
N SER A 132 -13.44 -4.85 27.59
CA SER A 132 -12.27 -4.87 26.68
C SER A 132 -12.38 -3.70 25.70
N PHE A 133 -11.28 -2.95 25.54
CA PHE A 133 -11.17 -1.85 24.60
C PHE A 133 -10.19 -2.25 23.47
N LEU A 134 -10.72 -2.43 22.26
CA LEU A 134 -9.96 -2.81 21.07
C LEU A 134 -9.92 -1.65 20.09
N VAL A 135 -8.72 -1.22 19.74
CA VAL A 135 -8.48 -0.17 18.74
C VAL A 135 -7.98 -0.82 17.46
N LEU A 136 -8.65 -0.53 16.37
CA LEU A 136 -8.32 -0.94 15.01
C LEU A 136 -8.02 0.30 14.18
N ARG A 137 -6.95 0.29 13.39
CA ARG A 137 -6.74 1.30 12.37
C ARG A 137 -7.28 0.76 11.05
N THR A 138 -8.10 1.51 10.36
CA THR A 138 -8.66 1.10 9.07
C THR A 138 -7.81 1.65 7.93
N ALA A 139 -7.80 0.96 6.80
CA ALA A 139 -7.16 1.41 5.59
C ALA A 139 -8.09 1.15 4.39
N ARG A 140 -8.07 2.05 3.42
CA ARG A 140 -8.77 1.93 2.14
C ARG A 140 -7.87 2.45 1.04
N TYR A 141 -7.82 1.73 -0.08
CA TYR A 141 -7.12 2.20 -1.26
C TYR A 141 -7.87 3.35 -1.93
N CYS A 142 -7.15 4.40 -2.32
CA CYS A 142 -7.68 5.53 -3.08
C CYS A 142 -7.29 5.36 -4.55
N GLU A 143 -8.29 5.18 -5.42
CA GLU A 143 -8.05 5.09 -6.86
C GLU A 143 -7.41 6.39 -7.38
N HIS A 144 -6.35 6.25 -8.15
CA HIS A 144 -5.65 7.36 -8.79
C HIS A 144 -5.25 7.00 -10.23
N ALA A 145 -5.27 7.97 -11.13
CA ALA A 145 -4.91 7.77 -12.53
C ALA A 145 -3.39 7.64 -12.73
N GLU A 146 -2.62 8.42 -11.97
CA GLU A 146 -1.16 8.40 -11.93
C GLU A 146 -0.67 8.75 -10.53
N LEU A 147 0.43 8.11 -10.09
CA LEU A 147 1.13 8.46 -8.86
C LEU A 147 1.84 9.81 -9.04
N THR A 148 1.39 10.81 -8.30
CA THR A 148 2.01 12.14 -8.20
C THR A 148 2.58 12.35 -6.81
N GLU A 149 3.38 13.39 -6.60
CA GLU A 149 3.96 13.71 -5.27
C GLU A 149 2.91 13.96 -4.17
N ASN A 150 1.68 14.29 -4.56
CA ASN A 150 0.58 14.60 -3.65
C ASN A 150 -0.55 13.56 -3.69
N SER A 151 -0.36 12.43 -4.38
CA SER A 151 -1.35 11.37 -4.41
C SER A 151 -1.44 10.70 -3.05
N GLU A 152 -2.63 10.63 -2.49
CA GLU A 152 -2.96 9.79 -1.35
C GLU A 152 -3.38 8.43 -1.91
N VAL A 153 -2.61 7.40 -1.64
CA VAL A 153 -2.86 6.03 -2.11
C VAL A 153 -3.64 5.24 -1.06
N VAL A 154 -3.39 5.53 0.21
CA VAL A 154 -4.01 4.82 1.32
C VAL A 154 -4.68 5.82 2.27
N GLU A 155 -6.01 5.88 2.22
CA GLU A 155 -6.80 6.58 3.24
C GLU A 155 -6.84 5.76 4.52
N THR A 156 -6.56 6.36 5.66
CA THR A 156 -6.62 5.70 6.96
C THR A 156 -7.68 6.30 7.86
N GLY A 157 -8.28 5.44 8.70
CA GLY A 157 -9.22 5.83 9.73
C GLY A 157 -9.07 4.96 10.98
N GLN A 158 -10.04 5.00 11.87
CA GLN A 158 -10.02 4.19 13.10
C GLN A 158 -11.40 3.65 13.43
N VAL A 159 -11.42 2.44 13.97
CA VAL A 159 -12.58 1.85 14.63
C VAL A 159 -12.16 1.41 16.02
N MET A 160 -12.87 1.87 17.01
CA MET A 160 -12.64 1.52 18.41
C MET A 160 -13.86 0.79 18.96
N LEU A 161 -13.61 -0.33 19.62
CA LEU A 161 -14.66 -1.20 20.15
C LEU A 161 -14.56 -1.29 21.65
N PHE A 162 -15.63 -0.90 22.35
CA PHE A 162 -15.82 -1.22 23.75
C PHE A 162 -16.71 -2.48 23.84
N ILE A 163 -16.15 -3.54 24.37
CA ILE A 163 -16.76 -4.87 24.40
C ILE A 163 -17.00 -5.23 25.86
N GLY A 164 -18.25 -5.16 26.28
CA GLY A 164 -18.70 -5.58 27.61
C GLY A 164 -19.49 -6.88 27.57
N PRO A 165 -19.98 -7.36 28.75
CA PRO A 165 -20.74 -8.61 28.82
C PRO A 165 -22.04 -8.59 27.98
N ASN A 166 -22.74 -7.45 27.99
CA ASN A 166 -24.06 -7.29 27.34
C ASN A 166 -24.09 -6.13 26.33
N PHE A 167 -22.94 -5.65 25.88
CA PHE A 167 -22.89 -4.57 24.90
C PHE A 167 -21.63 -4.58 24.08
N LEU A 168 -21.74 -4.00 22.89
CA LEU A 168 -20.61 -3.52 22.10
C LEU A 168 -20.89 -2.09 21.63
N ILE A 169 -19.94 -1.20 21.84
CA ILE A 169 -20.00 0.16 21.30
C ILE A 169 -18.86 0.31 20.31
N SER A 170 -19.21 0.61 19.07
CA SER A 170 -18.27 0.86 17.98
C SER A 170 -18.18 2.35 17.70
N VAL A 171 -17.00 2.95 17.88
CA VAL A 171 -16.71 4.35 17.57
C VAL A 171 -15.86 4.38 16.30
N ARG A 172 -16.32 5.08 15.27
CA ARG A 172 -15.65 5.18 13.99
C ARG A 172 -15.19 6.61 13.72
N HIS A 173 -13.93 6.76 13.27
CA HIS A 173 -13.36 7.98 12.75
C HIS A 173 -12.85 7.77 11.32
N GLY A 174 -13.25 8.68 10.42
CA GLY A 174 -12.99 8.56 8.98
C GLY A 174 -13.95 7.61 8.27
N ASP A 175 -13.82 7.55 6.95
CA ASP A 175 -14.73 6.82 6.05
C ASP A 175 -14.11 5.56 5.41
N ALA A 176 -12.88 5.22 5.79
CA ALA A 176 -12.15 4.08 5.23
C ALA A 176 -12.83 2.71 5.51
N CYS A 177 -13.67 2.59 6.56
CA CYS A 177 -14.41 1.37 6.86
C CYS A 177 -15.84 1.68 7.29
N ARG A 178 -16.82 1.30 6.49
CA ARG A 178 -18.25 1.37 6.85
C ARG A 178 -18.67 0.09 7.57
N LEU A 179 -19.41 0.22 8.69
CA LEU A 179 -19.83 -0.92 9.50
C LEU A 179 -21.26 -1.41 9.19
N SER A 180 -22.03 -0.67 8.38
CA SER A 180 -23.37 -1.10 7.97
C SER A 180 -23.39 -2.43 7.19
N PRO A 181 -22.45 -2.71 6.26
CA PRO A 181 -22.39 -4.01 5.60
C PRO A 181 -22.03 -5.15 6.58
N VAL A 182 -21.14 -4.88 7.55
CA VAL A 182 -20.78 -5.85 8.59
C VAL A 182 -21.99 -6.23 9.42
N ARG A 183 -22.81 -5.24 9.79
CA ARG A 183 -24.04 -5.46 10.53
C ARG A 183 -25.03 -6.30 9.72
N ALA A 184 -25.26 -5.93 8.48
CA ALA A 184 -26.18 -6.67 7.59
C ALA A 184 -25.73 -8.13 7.41
N ASP A 185 -24.45 -8.39 7.23
CA ASP A 185 -23.91 -9.74 7.12
C ASP A 185 -24.08 -10.55 8.41
N LEU A 186 -23.73 -9.97 9.57
CA LEU A 186 -23.87 -10.63 10.87
C LEU A 186 -25.34 -10.94 11.21
N GLU A 187 -26.29 -10.08 10.84
CA GLU A 187 -27.72 -10.30 11.06
C GLU A 187 -28.25 -11.51 10.27
N THR A 188 -27.57 -11.95 9.20
CA THR A 188 -27.86 -13.21 8.51
C THR A 188 -27.32 -14.45 9.24
N LYS A 189 -26.32 -14.26 10.15
CA LYS A 189 -25.58 -15.31 10.86
C LYS A 189 -26.04 -15.38 12.34
N GLN A 190 -27.30 -15.70 12.56
CA GLN A 190 -27.91 -15.67 13.89
C GLN A 190 -27.16 -16.53 14.93
N GLU A 191 -26.67 -17.72 14.55
CA GLU A 191 -25.90 -18.60 15.43
C GLU A 191 -24.58 -17.93 15.90
N LEU A 192 -23.99 -17.10 15.06
CA LEU A 192 -22.80 -16.34 15.43
C LEU A 192 -23.14 -15.22 16.42
N LEU A 193 -24.24 -14.49 16.18
CA LEU A 193 -24.71 -13.42 17.07
C LEU A 193 -25.15 -13.95 18.44
N LEU A 194 -25.53 -15.22 18.57
CA LEU A 194 -25.78 -15.87 19.87
C LEU A 194 -24.53 -15.88 20.78
N GLN A 195 -23.32 -15.77 20.21
CA GLN A 195 -22.08 -15.66 20.98
C GLN A 195 -21.87 -14.27 21.61
N GLY A 196 -22.82 -13.36 21.42
CA GLY A 196 -22.87 -12.04 22.05
C GLY A 196 -21.93 -11.00 21.43
N PRO A 197 -21.50 -9.99 22.20
CA PRO A 197 -20.72 -8.84 21.70
C PRO A 197 -19.42 -9.22 20.96
N TRP A 198 -18.80 -10.31 21.35
CA TRP A 198 -17.57 -10.79 20.72
C TRP A 198 -17.75 -11.27 19.28
N ALA A 199 -18.96 -11.70 18.89
CA ALA A 199 -19.28 -12.01 17.51
C ALA A 199 -19.24 -10.75 16.63
N VAL A 200 -19.71 -9.63 17.15
CA VAL A 200 -19.65 -8.34 16.46
C VAL A 200 -18.20 -7.85 16.39
N ALA A 201 -17.45 -7.97 17.49
CA ALA A 201 -16.04 -7.60 17.51
C ALA A 201 -15.22 -8.38 16.47
N TYR A 202 -15.51 -9.70 16.32
CA TYR A 202 -14.94 -10.50 15.26
C TYR A 202 -15.30 -9.94 13.88
N GLY A 203 -16.59 -9.77 13.57
CA GLY A 203 -17.01 -9.34 12.23
C GLY A 203 -16.45 -7.97 11.82
N VAL A 204 -16.31 -7.04 12.78
CA VAL A 204 -15.66 -5.75 12.54
C VAL A 204 -14.16 -5.92 12.29
N THR A 205 -13.48 -6.76 13.06
CA THR A 205 -12.03 -7.00 12.89
C THR A 205 -11.73 -7.73 11.59
N ASP A 206 -12.55 -8.70 11.23
CA ASP A 206 -12.51 -9.45 9.98
C ASP A 206 -12.59 -8.50 8.79
N ARG A 207 -13.62 -7.64 8.77
CA ARG A 207 -13.77 -6.63 7.70
C ARG A 207 -12.58 -5.71 7.60
N VAL A 208 -12.00 -5.27 8.72
CA VAL A 208 -10.81 -4.41 8.71
C VAL A 208 -9.61 -5.13 8.09
N VAL A 209 -9.42 -6.41 8.40
CA VAL A 209 -8.32 -7.21 7.84
C VAL A 209 -8.56 -7.55 6.37
N ASP A 210 -9.80 -7.79 5.96
CA ASP A 210 -10.16 -7.95 4.53
C ASP A 210 -9.82 -6.68 3.72
N LEU A 211 -10.12 -5.50 4.26
CA LEU A 211 -9.72 -4.23 3.63
C LEU A 211 -8.19 -4.12 3.51
N TYR A 212 -7.42 -4.64 4.45
CA TYR A 212 -5.97 -4.66 4.32
C TYR A 212 -5.49 -5.55 3.17
N LEU A 213 -6.13 -6.70 2.95
CA LEU A 213 -5.83 -7.55 1.81
C LEU A 213 -6.17 -6.85 0.49
N GLU A 214 -7.34 -6.20 0.41
CA GLU A 214 -7.74 -5.41 -0.76
C GLU A 214 -6.70 -4.30 -1.06
N VAL A 215 -6.25 -3.56 -0.03
CA VAL A 215 -5.23 -2.50 -0.17
C VAL A 215 -3.88 -3.09 -0.60
N ALA A 216 -3.47 -4.23 -0.03
CA ALA A 216 -2.21 -4.88 -0.37
C ALA A 216 -2.17 -5.31 -1.85
N GLU A 217 -3.27 -5.87 -2.38
CA GLU A 217 -3.38 -6.24 -3.79
C GLU A 217 -3.27 -5.03 -4.74
N GLN A 218 -3.89 -3.89 -4.37
CA GLN A 218 -3.80 -2.67 -5.19
C GLN A 218 -2.40 -2.03 -5.13
N ILE A 219 -1.73 -2.07 -3.97
CA ILE A 219 -0.34 -1.61 -3.84
C ILE A 219 0.59 -2.48 -4.69
N GLU A 220 0.35 -3.81 -4.78
CA GLU A 220 1.13 -4.72 -5.63
C GLU A 220 1.01 -4.32 -7.11
N ASP A 221 -0.21 -4.06 -7.59
CA ASP A 221 -0.46 -3.60 -8.95
C ASP A 221 0.28 -2.27 -9.25
N ASP A 222 0.29 -1.32 -8.30
CA ASP A 222 1.02 -0.05 -8.41
C ASP A 222 2.54 -0.24 -8.43
N LEU A 223 3.06 -1.18 -7.62
CA LEU A 223 4.48 -1.50 -7.58
C LEU A 223 4.98 -2.12 -8.89
N ASP A 224 4.18 -3.00 -9.50
CA ASP A 224 4.50 -3.61 -10.80
C ASP A 224 4.60 -2.53 -11.89
N VAL A 225 3.65 -1.58 -11.90
CA VAL A 225 3.69 -0.43 -12.81
C VAL A 225 4.91 0.44 -12.57
N LEU A 226 5.20 0.75 -11.30
CA LEU A 226 6.35 1.58 -10.91
C LEU A 226 7.67 0.91 -11.29
N GLU A 227 7.81 -0.39 -11.07
CA GLU A 227 9.00 -1.16 -11.44
C GLU A 227 9.23 -1.10 -12.96
N ALA A 228 8.20 -1.39 -13.76
CA ALA A 228 8.28 -1.32 -15.22
C ALA A 228 8.72 0.07 -15.71
N GLU A 229 8.17 1.11 -15.09
CA GLU A 229 8.51 2.49 -15.41
C GLU A 229 9.94 2.87 -15.03
N VAL A 230 10.46 2.45 -13.89
CA VAL A 230 11.81 2.80 -13.42
C VAL A 230 12.89 2.21 -14.32
N PHE A 231 12.65 1.02 -14.89
CA PHE A 231 13.58 0.34 -15.80
C PHE A 231 13.43 0.75 -17.28
N ASP A 232 12.44 1.58 -17.63
CA ASP A 232 12.35 2.15 -18.98
C ASP A 232 13.42 3.20 -19.22
N ARG A 233 14.02 3.19 -20.44
CA ARG A 233 15.16 4.04 -20.82
C ARG A 233 14.91 5.55 -20.74
N ASN A 234 13.65 5.99 -20.78
CA ASN A 234 13.28 7.41 -20.75
C ASN A 234 12.92 7.94 -19.34
N GLY A 235 13.18 7.17 -18.30
CA GLY A 235 12.70 7.36 -16.94
C GLY A 235 13.29 8.54 -16.13
N ARG A 236 13.22 9.77 -16.64
CA ARG A 236 13.55 10.96 -15.86
C ARG A 236 12.41 11.32 -14.90
N GLY A 237 12.71 11.51 -13.61
CA GLY A 237 11.74 12.02 -12.61
C GLY A 237 11.04 10.97 -11.74
N ARG A 238 11.38 9.69 -11.84
CA ARG A 238 10.67 8.58 -11.17
C ARG A 238 11.14 8.26 -9.74
N ILE A 239 12.22 8.89 -9.29
CA ILE A 239 12.70 8.73 -7.90
C ILE A 239 11.66 9.27 -6.93
N GLN A 240 11.00 10.39 -7.24
CA GLN A 240 9.94 10.96 -6.42
C GLN A 240 8.76 9.99 -6.25
N ARG A 241 8.36 9.28 -7.31
CA ARG A 241 7.29 8.27 -7.25
C ARG A 241 7.65 7.09 -6.34
N ILE A 242 8.92 6.65 -6.35
CA ILE A 242 9.39 5.60 -5.42
C ILE A 242 9.28 6.10 -3.97
N TYR A 243 9.68 7.33 -3.68
CA TYR A 243 9.55 7.90 -2.34
C TYR A 243 8.10 8.09 -1.92
N GLN A 244 7.20 8.50 -2.85
CA GLN A 244 5.78 8.62 -2.58
C GLN A 244 5.19 7.25 -2.23
N MET A 245 5.40 6.24 -3.05
CA MET A 245 4.92 4.89 -2.77
C MET A 245 5.48 4.35 -1.45
N LYS A 246 6.75 4.64 -1.13
CA LYS A 246 7.34 4.25 0.15
C LYS A 246 6.66 4.94 1.33
N ARG A 247 6.29 6.20 1.21
CA ARG A 247 5.55 6.94 2.24
C ARG A 247 4.17 6.33 2.48
N GLU A 248 3.43 6.04 1.42
CA GLU A 248 2.11 5.40 1.50
C GLU A 248 2.20 4.00 2.12
N LEU A 249 3.21 3.20 1.71
CA LEU A 249 3.46 1.89 2.29
C LEU A 249 3.77 1.97 3.79
N VAL A 250 4.49 3.00 4.26
CA VAL A 250 4.76 3.22 5.69
C VAL A 250 3.48 3.54 6.44
N GLU A 251 2.58 4.35 5.88
CA GLU A 251 1.27 4.62 6.50
C GLU A 251 0.43 3.34 6.60
N PHE A 252 0.39 2.54 5.53
CA PHE A 252 -0.29 1.25 5.54
C PHE A 252 0.33 0.29 6.58
N LYS A 253 1.64 0.20 6.63
CA LYS A 253 2.38 -0.61 7.63
C LYS A 253 2.06 -0.22 9.07
N ARG A 254 1.85 1.08 9.34
CA ARG A 254 1.42 1.59 10.65
C ARG A 254 0.00 1.16 11.05
N ALA A 255 -0.86 0.86 10.07
CA ALA A 255 -2.19 0.30 10.33
C ALA A 255 -2.12 -1.21 10.60
N VAL A 256 -1.38 -1.94 9.77
CA VAL A 256 -1.40 -3.41 9.72
C VAL A 256 -0.54 -4.05 10.84
N VAL A 257 0.73 -3.67 10.93
CA VAL A 257 1.71 -4.39 11.78
C VAL A 257 1.37 -4.36 13.26
N PRO A 258 0.95 -3.23 13.86
CA PRO A 258 0.66 -3.19 15.30
C PRO A 258 -0.53 -4.06 15.71
N LEU A 259 -1.46 -4.39 14.78
CA LEU A 259 -2.64 -5.22 15.06
C LEU A 259 -2.29 -6.69 15.37
N GLN A 260 -1.09 -7.17 14.98
CA GLN A 260 -0.66 -8.54 15.26
C GLN A 260 -0.73 -8.89 16.76
N ARG A 261 -0.24 -7.99 17.64
CA ARG A 261 -0.23 -8.24 19.09
C ARG A 261 -1.63 -8.33 19.70
N PRO A 262 -2.57 -7.39 19.43
CA PRO A 262 -3.99 -7.55 19.81
C PRO A 262 -4.60 -8.88 19.36
N LEU A 263 -4.44 -9.28 18.10
CA LEU A 263 -5.00 -10.53 17.60
C LEU A 263 -4.38 -11.77 18.26
N MET A 264 -3.08 -11.79 18.48
CA MET A 264 -2.42 -12.86 19.25
C MET A 264 -2.99 -12.97 20.68
N SER A 265 -3.31 -11.84 21.31
CA SER A 265 -3.96 -11.85 22.64
C SER A 265 -5.38 -12.38 22.58
N LEU A 266 -6.17 -12.03 21.56
CA LEU A 266 -7.55 -12.50 21.37
C LEU A 266 -7.62 -14.01 21.05
N THR A 267 -6.63 -14.55 20.33
CA THR A 267 -6.56 -15.98 20.00
C THR A 267 -5.99 -16.85 21.12
N SER A 268 -5.35 -16.20 22.13
CA SER A 268 -4.73 -16.89 23.26
C SER A 268 -5.76 -17.60 24.14
N GLN A 269 -5.43 -18.80 24.62
CA GLN A 269 -6.23 -19.53 25.59
C GLN A 269 -6.26 -18.88 26.99
N ILE A 270 -5.34 -17.97 27.26
CA ILE A 270 -5.24 -17.23 28.52
C ILE A 270 -6.32 -16.17 28.60
N ASN A 271 -6.74 -15.62 27.46
CA ASN A 271 -7.83 -14.64 27.39
C ASN A 271 -9.17 -15.37 27.52
N ARG A 272 -9.78 -15.29 28.71
CA ARG A 272 -11.05 -15.95 29.03
C ARG A 272 -12.29 -15.17 28.59
N ASP A 273 -12.11 -13.91 28.20
CA ASP A 273 -13.24 -13.04 27.84
C ASP A 273 -13.83 -13.41 26.47
N VAL A 274 -12.96 -13.91 25.56
CA VAL A 274 -13.38 -14.33 24.22
C VAL A 274 -13.98 -15.75 24.27
N PRO A 275 -15.23 -15.96 23.84
CA PRO A 275 -15.85 -17.28 23.73
C PRO A 275 -15.00 -18.25 22.87
N LYS A 276 -14.95 -19.52 23.24
CA LYS A 276 -14.13 -20.53 22.51
C LYS A 276 -14.47 -20.60 21.02
N GLU A 277 -15.76 -20.48 20.71
CA GLU A 277 -16.23 -20.52 19.32
C GLU A 277 -15.71 -19.32 18.52
N ILE A 278 -15.83 -18.12 19.07
CA ILE A 278 -15.34 -16.88 18.43
C ILE A 278 -13.81 -16.87 18.28
N ARG A 279 -13.09 -17.48 19.21
CA ARG A 279 -11.64 -17.58 19.15
C ARG A 279 -11.13 -18.32 17.90
N ARG A 280 -11.92 -19.25 17.37
CA ARG A 280 -11.57 -19.94 16.10
C ARG A 280 -11.62 -18.99 14.91
N TYR A 281 -12.61 -18.13 14.87
CA TYR A 281 -12.75 -17.10 13.84
C TYR A 281 -11.62 -16.07 13.93
N PHE A 282 -11.25 -15.62 15.13
CA PHE A 282 -10.10 -14.74 15.28
C PHE A 282 -8.75 -15.35 14.84
N ARG A 283 -8.60 -16.69 14.85
CA ARG A 283 -7.40 -17.33 14.29
C ARG A 283 -7.34 -17.17 12.77
N ASP A 284 -8.45 -17.30 12.09
CA ASP A 284 -8.53 -17.08 10.64
C ASP A 284 -8.17 -15.63 10.31
N VAL A 285 -8.74 -14.67 11.03
CA VAL A 285 -8.37 -13.25 10.91
C VAL A 285 -6.87 -13.02 11.18
N GLN A 286 -6.30 -13.72 12.16
CA GLN A 286 -4.86 -13.63 12.45
C GLN A 286 -4.00 -14.18 11.31
N ASP A 287 -4.42 -15.26 10.67
CA ASP A 287 -3.72 -15.85 9.53
C ASP A 287 -3.76 -14.90 8.31
N HIS A 288 -4.91 -14.28 8.03
CA HIS A 288 -5.06 -13.24 7.01
C HIS A 288 -4.15 -12.03 7.31
N LEU A 289 -4.16 -11.54 8.55
CA LEU A 289 -3.29 -10.43 8.94
C LEU A 289 -1.81 -10.78 8.79
N SER A 290 -1.40 -12.00 9.17
CA SER A 290 -0.01 -12.44 9.05
C SER A 290 0.44 -12.43 7.59
N ARG A 291 -0.41 -12.91 6.68
CA ARG A 291 -0.16 -12.86 5.24
C ARG A 291 -0.01 -11.41 4.74
N THR A 292 -0.89 -10.51 5.17
CA THR A 292 -0.79 -9.09 4.78
C THR A 292 0.52 -8.46 5.30
N VAL A 293 0.94 -8.77 6.53
CA VAL A 293 2.20 -8.28 7.09
C VAL A 293 3.40 -8.76 6.28
N GLU A 294 3.42 -10.03 5.86
CA GLU A 294 4.46 -10.58 4.99
C GLU A 294 4.51 -9.87 3.64
N GLN A 295 3.35 -9.64 3.01
CA GLN A 295 3.24 -8.89 1.75
C GLN A 295 3.78 -7.46 1.90
N VAL A 296 3.35 -6.72 2.92
CA VAL A 296 3.80 -5.34 3.19
C VAL A 296 5.33 -5.27 3.41
N ASN A 297 5.92 -6.24 4.09
CA ASN A 297 7.37 -6.32 4.25
C ASN A 297 8.07 -6.62 2.92
N SER A 298 7.54 -7.53 2.11
CA SER A 298 8.07 -7.84 0.78
C SER A 298 8.02 -6.61 -0.15
N TYR A 299 6.97 -5.80 -0.09
CA TYR A 299 6.85 -4.57 -0.87
C TYR A 299 7.88 -3.51 -0.43
N ASP A 300 8.16 -3.40 0.88
CA ASP A 300 9.20 -2.50 1.40
C ASP A 300 10.59 -2.90 0.89
N ASP A 301 10.88 -4.20 0.88
CA ASP A 301 12.13 -4.76 0.34
C ASP A 301 12.25 -4.56 -1.18
N LEU A 302 11.16 -4.74 -1.92
CA LEU A 302 11.09 -4.48 -3.36
C LEU A 302 11.38 -3.01 -3.67
N LEU A 303 10.70 -2.08 -2.98
CA LEU A 303 10.93 -0.63 -3.15
C LEU A 303 12.38 -0.23 -2.84
N ASN A 304 13.00 -0.83 -1.80
CA ASN A 304 14.40 -0.60 -1.50
C ASN A 304 15.32 -1.10 -2.63
N SER A 305 15.00 -2.26 -3.21
CA SER A 305 15.75 -2.85 -4.32
C SER A 305 15.63 -2.01 -5.59
N ILE A 306 14.42 -1.54 -5.93
CA ILE A 306 14.16 -0.64 -7.06
C ILE A 306 14.95 0.67 -6.88
N LEU A 307 14.93 1.26 -5.68
CA LEU A 307 15.66 2.49 -5.38
C LEU A 307 17.17 2.30 -5.54
N GLN A 308 17.74 1.21 -5.03
CA GLN A 308 19.16 0.89 -5.16
C GLN A 308 19.55 0.69 -6.63
N ALA A 309 18.76 -0.07 -7.39
CA ALA A 309 18.99 -0.29 -8.80
C ALA A 309 18.98 1.04 -9.58
N ARG A 310 18.05 1.93 -9.26
CA ARG A 310 17.97 3.25 -9.90
C ARG A 310 19.17 4.13 -9.58
N LEU A 311 19.63 4.16 -8.33
CA LEU A 311 20.84 4.91 -7.94
C LEU A 311 22.08 4.38 -8.64
N ALA A 312 22.22 3.06 -8.77
CA ALA A 312 23.30 2.43 -9.52
C ALA A 312 23.26 2.84 -11.01
N GLN A 313 22.08 2.86 -11.63
CA GLN A 313 21.88 3.32 -13.00
C GLN A 313 22.34 4.77 -13.20
N VAL A 314 21.92 5.68 -12.29
CA VAL A 314 22.34 7.10 -12.33
C VAL A 314 23.86 7.22 -12.26
N THR A 315 24.53 6.41 -11.44
CA THR A 315 25.98 6.38 -11.34
C THR A 315 26.64 5.93 -12.65
N VAL A 316 26.08 4.90 -13.30
CA VAL A 316 26.56 4.45 -14.62
C VAL A 316 26.37 5.54 -15.68
N ASP A 317 25.22 6.21 -15.70
CA ASP A 317 24.93 7.29 -16.63
C ASP A 317 25.90 8.47 -16.43
N GLN A 318 26.15 8.88 -15.19
CA GLN A 318 27.16 9.91 -14.86
C GLN A 318 28.56 9.52 -15.34
N ASN A 319 28.99 8.25 -15.13
CA ASN A 319 30.26 7.78 -15.64
C ASN A 319 30.34 7.85 -17.16
N ASN A 320 29.29 7.48 -17.87
CA ASN A 320 29.21 7.57 -19.32
C ASN A 320 29.28 9.02 -19.79
N ASP A 321 28.60 9.94 -19.12
CA ASP A 321 28.67 11.37 -19.47
C ASP A 321 30.07 11.97 -19.18
N MET A 322 30.71 11.58 -18.06
CA MET A 322 32.11 11.97 -17.79
C MET A 322 33.05 11.45 -18.85
N ARG A 323 32.86 10.21 -19.36
CA ARG A 323 33.66 9.68 -20.50
C ARG A 323 33.47 10.51 -21.76
N LYS A 324 32.23 10.90 -22.09
CA LYS A 324 31.95 11.77 -23.24
C LYS A 324 32.63 13.12 -23.10
N ILE A 325 32.52 13.76 -21.92
CA ILE A 325 33.17 15.05 -21.65
C ILE A 325 34.67 14.91 -21.79
N ALA A 326 35.29 13.88 -21.22
CA ALA A 326 36.73 13.64 -21.31
C ALA A 326 37.18 13.41 -22.77
N ALA A 327 36.39 12.67 -23.56
CA ALA A 327 36.67 12.42 -24.96
C ALA A 327 36.68 13.74 -25.79
N TRP A 328 35.67 14.59 -25.62
CA TRP A 328 35.62 15.89 -26.29
C TRP A 328 36.71 16.83 -25.81
N ALA A 329 37.01 16.85 -24.50
CA ALA A 329 38.12 17.63 -23.96
C ALA A 329 39.48 17.20 -24.53
N ALA A 330 39.72 15.88 -24.66
CA ALA A 330 40.93 15.35 -25.27
C ALA A 330 41.09 15.78 -26.74
N ILE A 331 40.00 15.74 -27.53
CA ILE A 331 39.99 16.21 -28.92
C ILE A 331 40.30 17.71 -29.00
N ALA A 332 39.71 18.53 -28.13
CA ALA A 332 39.98 19.97 -28.07
C ALA A 332 41.41 20.27 -27.66
N ALA A 333 41.98 19.51 -26.72
CA ALA A 333 43.34 19.64 -26.26
C ALA A 333 44.40 19.44 -27.36
N VAL A 334 44.12 18.55 -28.33
CA VAL A 334 44.98 18.36 -29.51
C VAL A 334 45.13 19.66 -30.30
N TRP A 335 44.02 20.36 -30.56
CA TRP A 335 44.05 21.64 -31.26
C TRP A 335 44.87 22.70 -30.51
N THR A 336 44.63 22.80 -29.19
CA THR A 336 45.34 23.76 -28.34
C THR A 336 46.84 23.44 -28.26
N SER A 337 47.19 22.14 -28.16
CA SER A 337 48.59 21.71 -28.05
C SER A 337 49.37 21.97 -29.34
N ILE A 338 48.83 21.63 -30.50
CA ILE A 338 49.47 21.84 -31.79
C ILE A 338 49.56 23.33 -32.07
N ALA A 339 48.49 24.11 -31.87
CA ALA A 339 48.52 25.56 -32.04
C ALA A 339 49.49 26.23 -31.05
N GLY A 340 49.62 25.69 -29.83
CA GLY A 340 50.61 26.21 -28.85
C GLY A 340 52.04 25.96 -29.28
N VAL A 341 52.36 24.80 -29.85
CA VAL A 341 53.68 24.49 -30.36
C VAL A 341 54.02 25.37 -31.55
N GLU A 342 53.14 25.51 -32.54
CA GLU A 342 53.28 26.34 -33.71
C GLU A 342 53.38 27.86 -33.38
N GLY A 343 52.78 28.28 -32.24
CA GLY A 343 52.81 29.64 -31.72
C GLY A 343 54.07 30.00 -30.90
N MET A 344 55.04 29.09 -30.74
CA MET A 344 56.28 29.33 -30.00
C MET A 344 57.24 30.16 -30.89
N ASN A 345 57.94 31.10 -30.27
CA ASN A 345 58.88 32.02 -30.95
C ASN A 345 60.34 31.52 -30.83
N PHE A 346 60.63 30.35 -31.38
CA PHE A 346 62.02 29.86 -31.47
C PHE A 346 62.62 30.21 -32.85
N ASP A 347 63.92 30.62 -32.86
CA ASP A 347 64.61 31.00 -34.11
C ASP A 347 64.78 29.84 -35.09
N ASN A 348 64.73 28.57 -34.63
CA ASN A 348 64.91 27.36 -35.42
C ASN A 348 63.63 26.56 -35.54
N MET A 349 62.57 27.09 -36.16
CA MET A 349 61.31 26.36 -36.51
C MET A 349 61.24 26.25 -38.06
N PRO A 350 61.73 25.15 -38.64
CA PRO A 350 61.68 24.94 -40.09
C PRO A 350 60.26 24.89 -40.66
N GLU A 351 59.27 24.49 -39.88
CA GLU A 351 57.87 24.37 -40.26
C GLU A 351 57.24 25.72 -40.62
N LEU A 352 57.62 26.79 -39.93
CA LEU A 352 57.11 28.16 -40.14
C LEU A 352 57.61 28.78 -41.41
N LYS A 353 58.77 28.29 -41.96
CA LYS A 353 59.40 28.76 -43.21
C LYS A 353 58.96 27.98 -44.45
N MET A 354 58.20 26.91 -44.30
CA MET A 354 57.69 26.08 -45.41
C MET A 354 56.42 26.67 -46.01
N THR A 355 56.34 26.76 -47.34
CA THR A 355 55.17 27.29 -48.05
C THR A 355 53.86 26.47 -47.77
N TYR A 356 54.03 25.21 -47.39
CA TYR A 356 52.94 24.33 -47.07
C TYR A 356 52.78 23.99 -45.55
N GLY A 357 53.52 24.66 -44.65
CA GLY A 357 53.56 24.43 -43.23
C GLY A 357 52.15 24.54 -42.59
N TYR A 358 51.47 25.65 -42.88
CA TYR A 358 50.11 25.87 -42.37
C TYR A 358 49.04 24.80 -42.79
N PRO A 359 48.90 24.45 -44.11
CA PRO A 359 47.98 23.38 -44.50
C PRO A 359 48.36 22.01 -43.95
N VAL A 360 49.65 21.71 -43.73
CA VAL A 360 50.10 20.46 -43.09
C VAL A 360 49.73 20.42 -41.62
N ALA A 361 49.91 21.51 -40.88
CA ALA A 361 49.49 21.62 -39.47
C ALA A 361 47.98 21.41 -39.30
N LEU A 362 47.17 22.05 -40.17
CA LEU A 362 45.69 21.82 -40.15
C LEU A 362 45.30 20.36 -40.50
N ALA A 363 45.97 19.76 -41.50
CA ALA A 363 45.73 18.36 -41.87
C ALA A 363 46.11 17.41 -40.72
N LEU A 364 47.21 17.70 -39.99
CA LEU A 364 47.62 16.93 -38.81
C LEU A 364 46.59 17.05 -37.68
N MET A 365 46.13 18.29 -37.35
CA MET A 365 45.09 18.53 -36.35
C MET A 365 43.82 17.74 -36.67
N LEU A 366 43.34 17.82 -37.90
CA LEU A 366 42.14 17.11 -38.33
C LEU A 366 42.35 15.59 -38.33
N GLY A 367 43.52 15.12 -38.79
CA GLY A 367 43.85 13.69 -38.83
C GLY A 367 43.87 13.04 -37.43
N VAL A 368 44.60 13.70 -36.48
CA VAL A 368 44.65 13.21 -35.09
C VAL A 368 43.31 13.30 -34.43
N SER A 369 42.53 14.37 -34.63
CA SER A 369 41.20 14.51 -34.08
C SER A 369 40.27 13.44 -34.61
N LEU A 370 40.30 13.13 -35.91
CA LEU A 370 39.49 12.08 -36.52
C LEU A 370 39.89 10.67 -36.03
N ALA A 371 41.19 10.45 -35.83
CA ALA A 371 41.70 9.18 -35.28
C ALA A 371 41.24 9.00 -33.83
N LEU A 372 41.34 10.03 -32.97
CA LEU A 372 40.84 10.03 -31.60
C LEU A 372 39.34 9.85 -31.56
N TYR A 373 38.56 10.56 -32.39
CA TYR A 373 37.12 10.42 -32.46
C TYR A 373 36.72 8.98 -32.81
N ARG A 374 37.38 8.36 -33.83
CA ARG A 374 37.13 6.95 -34.18
C ARG A 374 37.50 5.99 -33.07
N TRP A 375 38.60 6.25 -32.37
CA TRP A 375 39.03 5.42 -31.26
C TRP A 375 38.08 5.51 -30.07
N PHE A 376 37.66 6.72 -29.67
CA PHE A 376 36.65 6.91 -28.61
C PHE A 376 35.29 6.27 -28.97
N ARG A 377 34.87 6.43 -30.24
CA ARG A 377 33.62 5.81 -30.71
C ARG A 377 33.68 4.27 -30.70
N ARG A 378 34.84 3.69 -31.08
CA ARG A 378 35.03 2.23 -31.02
C ARG A 378 35.01 1.70 -29.58
N ASN A 379 35.47 2.46 -28.62
CA ASN A 379 35.49 2.11 -27.20
C ASN A 379 34.22 2.50 -26.46
N GLY A 380 33.19 3.02 -27.13
CA GLY A 380 31.90 3.37 -26.53
C GLY A 380 31.93 4.61 -25.63
N TRP A 381 32.91 5.52 -25.86
CA TRP A 381 33.00 6.79 -25.12
C TRP A 381 32.17 7.90 -25.76
N LEU A 382 31.93 7.81 -27.07
CA LEU A 382 31.13 8.75 -27.88
C LEU A 382 30.06 8.04 -28.68
#